data_dab2633baa5a9f5da2ab657061d5db0a
#
_entry.id   dab2633baa5a9f5da2ab657061d5db0a
#
_cell.length_a   1.000
_cell.length_b   1.000
_cell.length_c   1.000
_cell.angle_alpha   90.00
_cell.angle_beta   90.00
_cell.angle_gamma   90.00
#
_symmetry.space_group_name_H-M   'P 1'
#
loop_
_entity.id
_entity.type
_entity.pdbx_description
1 polymer ?
#
loop_
_entity_poly.entity_id
_entity_poly.type
_entity_poly.pdbx_seq_one_letter_code
_entity_poly.pdbx_strand_id
1 'polypeptide(L)'
;LMLERGAFDGTHMAMMVHPAPQECDHFPTLAISQCDFHYHGRTAHASVTPHLGVNAADAITVAQVGLGLLRQHLNSDDQVHGIVTKGGEAANIIPGEASARYFYRSTDLHSLSVLEPKVKACFEAGAIATGAILDVQPLGPPYSEFIHDHDLIGKYRQNAESLGRVFSPPSTKVAGSTDMANVSL
;
A
#
# COMPACT_ATOMS: atom_id res chain seq x y z
N LEU A 1 -3.18 13.39 9.11
CA LEU A 1 -3.95 13.53 10.35
C LEU A 1 -3.23 14.40 11.40
N MET A 2 -1.95 14.14 11.76
CA MET A 2 -1.20 14.96 12.71
C MET A 2 -0.89 16.34 12.14
N LEU A 3 -0.43 16.42 10.88
CA LEU A 3 -0.20 17.67 10.16
C LEU A 3 -1.46 18.53 10.09
N GLU A 4 -2.58 17.96 9.65
CA GLU A 4 -3.88 18.66 9.56
C GLU A 4 -4.40 19.18 10.90
N ARG A 5 -3.93 18.61 12.00
CA ARG A 5 -4.26 19.02 13.38
C ARG A 5 -3.25 19.99 14.00
N GLY A 6 -2.31 20.48 13.21
CA GLY A 6 -1.30 21.45 13.65
C GLY A 6 -0.26 20.89 14.61
N ALA A 7 -0.04 19.57 14.65
CA ALA A 7 0.94 18.97 15.57
C ALA A 7 2.38 19.42 15.30
N PHE A 8 2.66 19.97 14.12
CA PHE A 8 3.96 20.49 13.72
C PHE A 8 4.00 22.02 13.62
N ASP A 9 2.94 22.72 14.05
CA ASP A 9 2.91 24.18 14.04
C ASP A 9 4.04 24.73 14.93
N GLY A 10 4.83 25.65 14.37
CA GLY A 10 6.00 26.22 15.04
C GLY A 10 7.24 25.30 15.09
N THR A 11 7.18 24.11 14.50
CA THR A 11 8.34 23.23 14.37
C THR A 11 9.26 23.76 13.26
N HIS A 12 10.54 24.01 13.59
CA HIS A 12 11.53 24.52 12.63
C HIS A 12 12.27 23.41 11.90
N MET A 13 12.37 22.23 12.47
CA MET A 13 12.93 21.03 11.84
C MET A 13 12.35 19.77 12.48
N ALA A 14 12.30 18.69 11.70
CA ALA A 14 11.90 17.39 12.17
C ALA A 14 12.90 16.33 11.67
N MET A 15 13.24 15.37 12.51
CA MET A 15 14.16 14.27 12.19
C MET A 15 13.59 12.98 12.76
N MET A 16 13.82 11.88 12.05
CA MET A 16 13.46 10.54 12.50
C MET A 16 14.65 9.60 12.31
N VAL A 17 14.89 8.76 13.31
CA VAL A 17 15.82 7.62 13.19
C VAL A 17 15.00 6.37 12.87
N HIS A 18 15.27 5.76 11.71
CA HIS A 18 14.62 4.53 11.28
C HIS A 18 15.62 3.37 11.35
N PRO A 19 15.29 2.24 11.99
CA PRO A 19 16.15 1.05 11.99
C PRO A 19 16.41 0.55 10.56
N ALA A 20 17.67 0.26 10.27
CA ALA A 20 18.12 -0.25 8.97
C ALA A 20 19.26 -1.25 9.16
N PRO A 21 19.48 -2.17 8.20
CA PRO A 21 20.58 -3.14 8.28
C PRO A 21 21.95 -2.52 8.01
N GLN A 22 21.98 -1.26 7.59
CA GLN A 22 23.19 -0.52 7.26
C GLN A 22 23.14 0.87 7.88
N GLU A 23 24.30 1.42 8.23
CA GLU A 23 24.42 2.81 8.64
C GLU A 23 24.28 3.69 7.39
N CYS A 24 23.19 4.43 7.28
CA CYS A 24 22.93 5.39 6.19
C CYS A 24 22.34 6.68 6.76
N ASP A 25 22.61 7.78 6.11
CA ASP A 25 22.12 9.09 6.49
C ASP A 25 20.75 9.41 5.84
N HIS A 26 20.47 8.79 4.71
CA HIS A 26 19.19 8.85 4.01
C HIS A 26 19.01 7.65 3.08
N PHE A 27 17.79 7.40 2.64
CA PHE A 27 17.46 6.38 1.64
C PHE A 27 16.20 6.79 0.86
N PRO A 28 16.09 6.39 -0.41
CA PRO A 28 14.89 6.65 -1.20
C PRO A 28 13.68 5.93 -0.60
N THR A 29 12.54 6.61 -0.56
CA THR A 29 11.26 6.02 -0.15
C THR A 29 10.25 6.08 -1.29
N LEU A 30 9.23 5.22 -1.21
CA LEU A 30 8.11 5.22 -2.14
C LEU A 30 6.88 5.83 -1.48
N ALA A 31 6.08 6.53 -2.28
CA ALA A 31 4.70 6.82 -1.91
C ALA A 31 3.91 5.51 -1.81
N ILE A 32 2.97 5.43 -0.86
CA ILE A 32 2.16 4.23 -0.62
C ILE A 32 0.71 4.58 -0.33
N SER A 33 -0.20 3.79 -0.87
CA SER A 33 -1.60 3.74 -0.49
C SER A 33 -1.97 2.34 -0.01
N GLN A 34 -2.94 2.27 0.90
CA GLN A 34 -3.37 1.04 1.57
C GLN A 34 -4.88 0.97 1.58
N CYS A 35 -5.44 -0.14 1.10
CA CYS A 35 -6.89 -0.31 1.05
C CYS A 35 -7.31 -1.72 1.48
N ASP A 36 -8.45 -1.79 2.14
CA ASP A 36 -9.25 -3.00 2.27
C ASP A 36 -10.32 -3.02 1.18
N PHE A 37 -10.47 -4.18 0.58
CA PHE A 37 -11.48 -4.48 -0.44
C PHE A 37 -12.40 -5.53 0.14
N HIS A 38 -13.68 -5.20 0.32
CA HIS A 38 -14.70 -6.08 0.85
C HIS A 38 -15.71 -6.40 -0.24
N TYR A 39 -15.96 -7.70 -0.44
CA TYR A 39 -17.00 -8.16 -1.36
C TYR A 39 -18.16 -8.74 -0.57
N HIS A 40 -19.34 -8.28 -0.93
CA HIS A 40 -20.62 -8.75 -0.41
C HIS A 40 -21.35 -9.50 -1.52
N GLY A 41 -21.52 -10.78 -1.32
CA GLY A 41 -22.24 -11.67 -2.20
C GLY A 41 -23.50 -12.21 -1.55
N ARG A 42 -23.81 -13.48 -1.81
CA ARG A 42 -24.97 -14.18 -1.24
C ARG A 42 -24.63 -15.64 -1.00
N THR A 43 -24.81 -16.09 0.22
CA THR A 43 -24.60 -17.49 0.59
C THR A 43 -25.61 -18.43 -0.08
N ALA A 44 -25.18 -19.63 -0.38
CA ALA A 44 -26.02 -20.75 -0.80
C ALA A 44 -25.31 -22.07 -0.47
N HIS A 45 -26.07 -23.16 -0.42
CA HIS A 45 -25.45 -24.48 -0.27
C HIS A 45 -24.74 -24.88 -1.57
N ALA A 46 -23.42 -25.12 -1.50
CA ALA A 46 -22.57 -25.25 -2.68
C ALA A 46 -22.93 -26.41 -3.62
N SER A 47 -23.51 -27.49 -3.10
CA SER A 47 -23.92 -28.65 -3.93
C SER A 47 -25.42 -28.73 -4.22
N VAL A 48 -26.27 -28.04 -3.43
CA VAL A 48 -27.74 -28.15 -3.58
C VAL A 48 -28.30 -27.01 -4.42
N THR A 49 -27.93 -25.77 -4.09
CA THR A 49 -28.47 -24.57 -4.73
C THR A 49 -27.39 -23.56 -5.09
N PRO A 50 -26.25 -23.95 -5.71
CA PRO A 50 -25.15 -23.02 -6.00
C PRO A 50 -25.58 -21.84 -6.89
N HIS A 51 -26.56 -22.07 -7.79
CA HIS A 51 -27.09 -21.06 -8.70
C HIS A 51 -27.85 -19.92 -8.00
N LEU A 52 -28.20 -20.08 -6.72
CA LEU A 52 -28.79 -19.00 -5.92
C LEU A 52 -27.74 -18.17 -5.17
N GLY A 53 -26.48 -18.61 -5.16
CA GLY A 53 -25.38 -17.90 -4.52
C GLY A 53 -24.76 -16.82 -5.41
N VAL A 54 -24.04 -15.90 -4.76
CA VAL A 54 -23.12 -14.97 -5.39
C VAL A 54 -21.81 -15.09 -4.61
N ASN A 55 -20.77 -15.63 -5.24
CA ASN A 55 -19.54 -15.99 -4.58
C ASN A 55 -18.60 -14.79 -4.45
N ALA A 56 -18.49 -14.27 -3.23
CA ALA A 56 -17.58 -13.15 -2.92
C ALA A 56 -16.09 -13.53 -3.04
N ALA A 57 -15.72 -14.80 -2.80
CA ALA A 57 -14.34 -15.25 -2.93
C ALA A 57 -13.91 -15.38 -4.39
N ASP A 58 -14.81 -15.72 -5.31
CA ASP A 58 -14.54 -15.73 -6.74
C ASP A 58 -14.23 -14.31 -7.25
N ALA A 59 -14.87 -13.29 -6.68
CA ALA A 59 -14.56 -11.89 -7.00
C ALA A 59 -13.10 -11.53 -6.65
N ILE A 60 -12.60 -11.99 -5.50
CA ILE A 60 -11.17 -11.82 -5.14
C ILE A 60 -10.29 -12.57 -6.15
N THR A 61 -10.66 -13.77 -6.55
CA THR A 61 -9.90 -14.57 -7.53
C THR A 61 -9.78 -13.82 -8.86
N VAL A 62 -10.88 -13.28 -9.38
CA VAL A 62 -10.87 -12.46 -10.62
C VAL A 62 -9.99 -11.22 -10.45
N ALA A 63 -10.11 -10.51 -9.33
CA ALA A 63 -9.27 -9.35 -9.04
C ALA A 63 -7.78 -9.71 -9.02
N GLN A 64 -7.40 -10.83 -8.38
CA GLN A 64 -6.01 -11.30 -8.32
C GLN A 64 -5.46 -11.69 -9.69
N VAL A 65 -6.26 -12.31 -10.56
CA VAL A 65 -5.90 -12.57 -11.95
C VAL A 65 -5.68 -11.25 -12.69
N GLY A 66 -6.60 -10.29 -12.55
CA GLY A 66 -6.48 -8.95 -13.12
C GLY A 66 -5.18 -8.24 -12.68
N LEU A 67 -4.87 -8.28 -11.39
CA LEU A 67 -3.60 -7.75 -10.86
C LEU A 67 -2.38 -8.48 -11.43
N GLY A 68 -2.46 -9.80 -11.60
CA GLY A 68 -1.40 -10.59 -12.22
C GLY A 68 -1.09 -10.13 -13.66
N LEU A 69 -2.13 -9.86 -14.44
CA LEU A 69 -2.00 -9.33 -15.81
C LEU A 69 -1.52 -7.87 -15.82
N LEU A 70 -2.02 -7.04 -14.89
CA LEU A 70 -1.63 -5.65 -14.75
C LEU A 70 -0.13 -5.50 -14.49
N ARG A 71 0.48 -6.40 -13.71
CA ARG A 71 1.92 -6.35 -13.37
C ARG A 71 2.84 -6.28 -14.59
N GLN A 72 2.46 -6.88 -15.72
CA GLN A 72 3.21 -6.80 -16.98
C GLN A 72 3.36 -5.35 -17.49
N HIS A 73 2.45 -4.47 -17.11
CA HIS A 73 2.31 -3.11 -17.64
C HIS A 73 2.58 -2.03 -16.59
N LEU A 74 3.08 -2.40 -15.43
CA LEU A 74 3.51 -1.47 -14.39
C LEU A 74 4.92 -0.96 -14.67
N ASN A 75 5.23 0.23 -14.16
CA ASN A 75 6.61 0.73 -14.13
C ASN A 75 7.46 -0.15 -13.20
N SER A 76 8.78 -0.13 -13.39
CA SER A 76 9.73 -0.95 -12.61
C SER A 76 9.65 -0.72 -11.10
N ASP A 77 9.28 0.49 -10.69
CA ASP A 77 9.21 0.91 -9.29
C ASP A 77 7.81 0.81 -8.68
N ASP A 78 6.80 0.52 -9.53
CA ASP A 78 5.44 0.27 -9.05
C ASP A 78 5.35 -1.11 -8.39
N GLN A 79 4.75 -1.15 -7.21
CA GLN A 79 4.57 -2.38 -6.46
C GLN A 79 3.12 -2.55 -6.03
N VAL A 80 2.57 -3.75 -6.24
CA VAL A 80 1.24 -4.13 -5.77
C VAL A 80 1.34 -5.47 -5.06
N HIS A 81 1.02 -5.49 -3.78
CA HIS A 81 1.07 -6.71 -2.96
C HIS A 81 -0.02 -6.68 -1.88
N GLY A 82 -0.45 -7.85 -1.43
CA GLY A 82 -1.52 -7.94 -0.44
C GLY A 82 -1.83 -9.38 -0.07
N ILE A 83 -2.84 -9.51 0.76
CA ILE A 83 -3.33 -10.79 1.28
C ILE A 83 -4.85 -10.86 1.20
N VAL A 84 -5.39 -12.07 1.13
CA VAL A 84 -6.80 -12.34 1.40
C VAL A 84 -6.96 -12.39 2.93
N THR A 85 -7.84 -11.55 3.46
CA THR A 85 -8.10 -11.46 4.90
C THR A 85 -9.30 -12.32 5.32
N LYS A 86 -10.25 -12.54 4.39
CA LYS A 86 -11.39 -13.46 4.57
C LYS A 86 -11.73 -14.09 3.22
N GLY A 87 -11.80 -15.43 3.16
CA GLY A 87 -12.10 -16.18 1.93
C GLY A 87 -13.41 -16.99 1.99
N GLY A 88 -14.21 -16.82 3.03
CA GLY A 88 -15.44 -17.58 3.27
C GLY A 88 -15.44 -18.24 4.65
N GLU A 89 -16.44 -19.09 4.93
CA GLU A 89 -16.67 -19.66 6.27
C GLU A 89 -16.64 -21.19 6.28
N ALA A 90 -17.16 -21.84 5.24
CA ALA A 90 -17.21 -23.29 5.14
C ALA A 90 -17.17 -23.77 3.69
N ALA A 91 -16.54 -24.90 3.44
CA ALA A 91 -16.32 -25.42 2.08
C ALA A 91 -17.62 -25.82 1.35
N ASN A 92 -18.69 -26.11 2.07
CA ASN A 92 -20.00 -26.45 1.54
C ASN A 92 -20.96 -25.27 1.40
N ILE A 93 -20.51 -24.06 1.69
CA ILE A 93 -21.29 -22.82 1.59
C ILE A 93 -20.61 -21.89 0.59
N ILE A 94 -21.36 -21.38 -0.39
CA ILE A 94 -20.91 -20.30 -1.26
C ILE A 94 -20.58 -19.08 -0.39
N PRO A 95 -19.33 -18.54 -0.43
CA PRO A 95 -18.95 -17.39 0.37
C PRO A 95 -19.79 -16.15 0.07
N GLY A 96 -20.56 -15.69 1.06
CA GLY A 96 -21.31 -14.43 0.97
C GLY A 96 -20.47 -13.21 1.31
N GLU A 97 -19.34 -13.41 1.99
CA GLU A 97 -18.41 -12.38 2.39
C GLU A 97 -16.98 -12.80 2.10
N ALA A 98 -16.21 -11.91 1.49
CA ALA A 98 -14.79 -12.08 1.30
C ALA A 98 -14.07 -10.74 1.35
N SER A 99 -12.82 -10.72 1.81
CA SER A 99 -12.05 -9.48 1.88
C SER A 99 -10.58 -9.71 1.61
N ALA A 100 -9.93 -8.66 1.13
CA ALA A 100 -8.51 -8.62 0.86
C ALA A 100 -7.93 -7.26 1.26
N ARG A 101 -6.69 -7.24 1.74
CA ARG A 101 -5.93 -6.03 2.01
C ARG A 101 -4.80 -5.92 1.03
N TYR A 102 -4.69 -4.76 0.36
CA TYR A 102 -3.64 -4.49 -0.61
C TYR A 102 -2.95 -3.16 -0.35
N PHE A 103 -1.65 -3.19 -0.55
CA PHE A 103 -0.77 -2.03 -0.55
C PHE A 103 -0.24 -1.85 -1.97
N TYR A 104 -0.23 -0.62 -2.43
CA TYR A 104 0.36 -0.26 -3.71
C TYR A 104 1.25 0.96 -3.54
N ARG A 105 2.41 0.91 -4.19
CA ARG A 105 3.49 1.87 -4.04
C ARG A 105 3.95 2.34 -5.41
N SER A 106 4.42 3.58 -5.45
CA SER A 106 5.06 4.16 -6.63
C SER A 106 6.13 5.16 -6.19
N THR A 107 6.89 5.69 -7.13
CA THR A 107 8.02 6.60 -6.85
C THR A 107 7.61 7.84 -6.07
N ASP A 108 6.42 8.38 -6.34
CA ASP A 108 5.88 9.62 -5.80
C ASP A 108 4.35 9.59 -5.77
N LEU A 109 3.73 10.60 -5.12
CA LEU A 109 2.27 10.73 -5.04
C LEU A 109 1.61 10.87 -6.41
N HIS A 110 2.26 11.51 -7.38
CA HIS A 110 1.71 11.66 -8.73
C HIS A 110 1.62 10.30 -9.42
N SER A 111 2.71 9.54 -9.44
CA SER A 111 2.77 8.19 -10.01
C SER A 111 1.82 7.23 -9.29
N LEU A 112 1.70 7.37 -7.95
CA LEU A 112 0.75 6.61 -7.14
C LEU A 112 -0.70 6.91 -7.57
N SER A 113 -1.03 8.17 -7.86
CA SER A 113 -2.37 8.57 -8.34
C SER A 113 -2.73 7.97 -9.71
N VAL A 114 -1.73 7.62 -10.52
CA VAL A 114 -1.91 6.90 -11.80
C VAL A 114 -2.04 5.39 -11.59
N LEU A 115 -1.34 4.82 -10.61
CA LEU A 115 -1.38 3.39 -10.30
C LEU A 115 -2.70 2.98 -9.61
N GLU A 116 -3.14 3.77 -8.65
CA GLU A 116 -4.30 3.45 -7.80
C GLU A 116 -5.58 3.09 -8.58
N PRO A 117 -6.05 3.87 -9.59
CA PRO A 117 -7.24 3.51 -10.35
C PRO A 117 -7.08 2.20 -11.12
N LYS A 118 -5.88 1.84 -11.58
CA LYS A 118 -5.63 0.57 -12.27
C LYS A 118 -5.80 -0.62 -11.31
N VAL A 119 -5.31 -0.48 -10.08
CA VAL A 119 -5.49 -1.49 -9.03
C VAL A 119 -6.96 -1.64 -8.68
N LYS A 120 -7.66 -0.53 -8.42
CA LYS A 120 -9.10 -0.53 -8.11
C LYS A 120 -9.94 -1.16 -9.22
N ALA A 121 -9.63 -0.88 -10.49
CA ALA A 121 -10.31 -1.47 -11.64
C ALA A 121 -10.22 -3.01 -11.67
N CYS A 122 -9.12 -3.61 -11.19
CA CYS A 122 -9.02 -5.06 -11.07
C CYS A 122 -10.02 -5.63 -10.05
N PHE A 123 -10.24 -4.92 -8.94
CA PHE A 123 -11.25 -5.31 -7.94
C PHE A 123 -12.67 -5.05 -8.44
N GLU A 124 -12.92 -3.95 -9.13
CA GLU A 124 -14.21 -3.67 -9.78
C GLU A 124 -14.57 -4.74 -10.81
N ALA A 125 -13.58 -5.22 -11.60
CA ALA A 125 -13.78 -6.32 -12.53
C ALA A 125 -14.24 -7.60 -11.83
N GLY A 126 -13.72 -7.89 -10.63
CA GLY A 126 -14.17 -9.01 -9.79
C GLY A 126 -15.64 -8.88 -9.40
N ALA A 127 -16.06 -7.70 -8.98
CA ALA A 127 -17.45 -7.41 -8.65
C ALA A 127 -18.37 -7.59 -9.87
N ILE A 128 -17.99 -7.02 -11.00
CA ILE A 128 -18.77 -7.09 -12.26
C ILE A 128 -18.91 -8.55 -12.71
N ALA A 129 -17.82 -9.32 -12.71
CA ALA A 129 -17.80 -10.70 -13.19
C ALA A 129 -18.67 -11.65 -12.36
N THR A 130 -18.80 -11.40 -11.06
CA THR A 130 -19.49 -12.30 -10.11
C THR A 130 -20.86 -11.81 -9.67
N GLY A 131 -21.15 -10.53 -9.87
CA GLY A 131 -22.35 -9.87 -9.35
C GLY A 131 -22.25 -9.55 -7.85
N ALA A 132 -21.08 -9.68 -7.22
CA ALA A 132 -20.84 -9.24 -5.85
C ALA A 132 -20.76 -7.70 -5.77
N ILE A 133 -21.09 -7.14 -4.62
CA ILE A 133 -20.94 -5.70 -4.34
C ILE A 133 -19.56 -5.48 -3.74
N LEU A 134 -18.81 -4.53 -4.29
CA LEU A 134 -17.50 -4.13 -3.77
C LEU A 134 -17.62 -2.89 -2.90
N ASP A 135 -17.07 -2.96 -1.69
CA ASP A 135 -16.79 -1.82 -0.82
C ASP A 135 -15.27 -1.65 -0.71
N VAL A 136 -14.76 -0.44 -0.95
CA VAL A 136 -13.34 -0.10 -0.90
C VAL A 136 -13.09 0.86 0.26
N GLN A 137 -12.30 0.42 1.23
CA GLN A 137 -12.01 1.16 2.44
C GLN A 137 -10.52 1.55 2.51
N PRO A 138 -10.15 2.82 2.24
CA PRO A 138 -8.80 3.30 2.48
C PRO A 138 -8.44 3.18 3.97
N LEU A 139 -7.23 2.68 4.29
CA LEU A 139 -6.75 2.54 5.66
C LEU A 139 -6.17 3.84 6.24
N GLY A 140 -6.23 4.92 5.47
CA GLY A 140 -5.76 6.25 5.83
C GLY A 140 -5.36 7.04 4.60
N PRO A 141 -4.87 8.27 4.78
CA PRO A 141 -4.29 9.03 3.69
C PRO A 141 -3.02 8.34 3.18
N PRO A 142 -2.67 8.51 1.90
CA PRO A 142 -1.42 7.98 1.36
C PRO A 142 -0.21 8.63 2.06
N TYR A 143 0.88 7.88 2.18
CA TYR A 143 2.17 8.46 2.52
C TYR A 143 2.87 8.89 1.24
N SER A 144 3.55 10.05 1.29
CA SER A 144 4.34 10.56 0.19
C SER A 144 5.69 9.83 0.09
N GLU A 145 6.41 10.12 -0.98
CA GLU A 145 7.86 9.99 -1.03
C GLU A 145 8.51 10.97 -0.05
N PHE A 146 9.70 10.67 0.44
CA PHE A 146 10.43 11.54 1.36
C PHE A 146 11.25 12.58 0.59
N ILE A 147 11.00 13.86 0.84
CA ILE A 147 11.83 14.96 0.33
C ILE A 147 12.91 15.26 1.37
N HIS A 148 14.16 14.95 1.01
CA HIS A 148 15.30 15.08 1.91
C HIS A 148 15.83 16.52 1.97
N ASP A 149 16.00 17.05 3.18
CA ASP A 149 16.77 18.26 3.44
C ASP A 149 18.27 17.90 3.50
N HIS A 150 18.96 18.11 2.40
CA HIS A 150 20.38 17.76 2.26
C HIS A 150 21.30 18.57 3.17
N ASP A 151 20.93 19.80 3.56
CA ASP A 151 21.72 20.61 4.49
C ASP A 151 21.65 20.03 5.90
N LEU A 152 20.44 19.62 6.32
CA LEU A 152 20.22 18.98 7.61
C LEU A 152 20.92 17.61 7.68
N ILE A 153 20.80 16.81 6.61
CA ILE A 153 21.50 15.53 6.47
C ILE A 153 23.02 15.71 6.56
N GLY A 154 23.56 16.71 5.86
CA GLY A 154 25.00 17.01 5.90
C GLY A 154 25.51 17.35 7.30
N LYS A 155 24.75 18.13 8.06
CA LYS A 155 25.07 18.47 9.46
C LYS A 155 24.97 17.22 10.38
N TYR A 156 23.93 16.44 10.21
CA TYR A 156 23.79 15.16 10.92
C TYR A 156 24.98 14.25 10.67
N ARG A 157 25.33 14.04 9.39
CA ARG A 157 26.45 13.19 8.98
C ARG A 157 27.78 13.64 9.60
N GLN A 158 28.10 14.94 9.49
CA GLN A 158 29.31 15.51 10.06
C GLN A 158 29.42 15.25 11.57
N ASN A 159 28.33 15.45 12.30
CA ASN A 159 28.29 15.23 13.75
C ASN A 159 28.44 13.73 14.09
N ALA A 160 27.76 12.86 13.35
CA ALA A 160 27.82 11.43 13.57
C ALA A 160 29.21 10.84 13.28
N GLU A 161 29.88 11.30 12.20
CA GLU A 161 31.24 10.91 11.85
C GLU A 161 32.26 11.38 12.91
N SER A 162 32.05 12.57 13.49
CA SER A 162 32.90 13.08 14.59
C SER A 162 32.81 12.20 15.87
N LEU A 163 31.70 11.46 16.00
CA LEU A 163 31.48 10.49 17.08
C LEU A 163 31.90 9.06 16.70
N GLY A 164 32.56 8.88 15.55
CA GLY A 164 33.07 7.60 15.09
C GLY A 164 32.10 6.75 14.28
N ARG A 165 30.97 7.28 13.84
CA ARG A 165 30.08 6.58 12.93
C ARG A 165 30.68 6.50 11.53
N VAL A 166 30.44 5.37 10.85
CA VAL A 166 30.90 5.14 9.47
C VAL A 166 29.68 4.83 8.62
N PHE A 167 29.41 5.71 7.66
CA PHE A 167 28.27 5.56 6.76
C PHE A 167 28.61 4.68 5.56
N SER A 168 27.68 3.81 5.21
CA SER A 168 27.71 3.06 3.95
C SER A 168 27.51 4.01 2.76
N PRO A 169 27.97 3.65 1.56
CA PRO A 169 27.62 4.38 0.35
C PRO A 169 26.09 4.52 0.22
N PRO A 170 25.58 5.63 -0.32
CA PRO A 170 24.13 5.81 -0.51
C PRO A 170 23.52 4.62 -1.26
N SER A 171 22.43 4.08 -0.74
CA SER A 171 21.69 3.02 -1.43
C SER A 171 20.84 3.64 -2.54
N THR A 172 20.90 3.06 -3.72
CA THR A 172 19.95 3.37 -4.81
C THR A 172 18.68 2.52 -4.74
N LYS A 173 18.66 1.52 -3.83
CA LYS A 173 17.49 0.67 -3.64
C LYS A 173 16.52 1.35 -2.70
N VAL A 174 15.28 1.42 -3.12
CA VAL A 174 14.18 1.90 -2.30
C VAL A 174 13.97 0.97 -1.11
N ALA A 175 13.92 1.54 0.09
CA ALA A 175 13.86 0.77 1.34
C ALA A 175 12.46 0.66 1.96
N GLY A 176 11.44 1.29 1.38
CA GLY A 176 10.08 1.24 1.93
C GLY A 176 9.33 2.55 1.84
N SER A 177 8.45 2.78 2.81
CA SER A 177 7.66 4.01 2.94
C SER A 177 7.52 4.36 4.41
N THR A 178 7.36 5.63 4.72
CA THR A 178 7.19 6.13 6.08
C THR A 178 6.19 7.29 6.09
N ASP A 179 5.37 7.39 7.14
CA ASP A 179 4.45 8.51 7.35
C ASP A 179 5.20 9.82 7.65
N MET A 180 6.46 9.74 8.11
CA MET A 180 7.32 10.90 8.27
C MET A 180 7.58 11.62 6.94
N ALA A 181 7.46 10.94 5.81
CA ALA A 181 7.57 11.55 4.49
C ALA A 181 6.55 12.68 4.27
N ASN A 182 5.33 12.54 4.82
CA ASN A 182 4.31 13.59 4.73
C ASN A 182 4.69 14.87 5.51
N VAL A 183 5.65 14.78 6.43
CA VAL A 183 6.19 15.95 7.16
C VAL A 183 7.25 16.67 6.34
N SER A 184 7.84 16.01 5.35
CA SER A 184 8.90 16.56 4.50
C SER A 184 8.39 17.36 3.30
N LEU A 185 7.06 17.39 3.06
CA LEU A 185 6.43 18.11 1.95
C LEU A 185 6.34 19.62 2.18
#